data_2e92866095aec10358d71315076b5c6e
#
_entry.id   2e92866095aec10358d71315076b5c6e
#
_cell.length_a   1.000
_cell.length_b   1.000
_cell.length_c   1.000
_cell.angle_alpha   90.00
_cell.angle_beta   90.00
_cell.angle_gamma   90.00
#
_symmetry.space_group_name_H-M   'P 1'
#
loop_
_entity.id
_entity.type
_entity.pdbx_description
1 polymer ?
#
loop_
_entity_poly.entity_id
_entity_poly.type
_entity_poly.pdbx_seq_one_letter_code
_entity_poly.pdbx_strand_id
1 'polypeptide(L)'
;MKILFLHGFFASGQCVPAVALREAFEGRAEVPTPDLPMHPEEAVRFIRELCENERPDVLVGNSCGSFYAQMIAPALGIPALLGNPHFQMTEFLKPRIGAHQYKSPRKNGIQDFVIDEQLIREFAEMQQHQFDGCTSYGKEHIWGIFGEQDTLAHFEPLFLEHYTHSYHFPGGHTPTAEEVRTWYVPLIERLLGV
;
A
#
# COMPACT_ATOMS: atom_id res chain seq x y z
N MET A 1 10.56 14.96 8.22
CA MET A 1 9.34 14.18 7.96
C MET A 1 9.65 13.16 6.89
N LYS A 2 9.24 11.92 7.08
CA LYS A 2 9.52 10.82 6.14
C LYS A 2 8.24 10.00 5.90
N ILE A 3 7.86 9.84 4.63
CA ILE A 3 6.65 9.16 4.17
C ILE A 3 7.08 7.94 3.37
N LEU A 4 6.90 6.72 3.88
CA LEU A 4 7.25 5.51 3.14
C LEU A 4 6.05 5.06 2.30
N PHE A 5 6.22 5.08 0.97
CA PHE A 5 5.17 4.64 0.05
C PHE A 5 5.40 3.20 -0.43
N LEU A 6 4.33 2.39 -0.35
CA LEU A 6 4.28 0.99 -0.75
C LEU A 6 3.36 0.82 -1.97
N HIS A 7 3.92 0.41 -3.09
CA HIS A 7 3.19 0.29 -4.36
C HIS A 7 2.34 -0.98 -4.47
N GLY A 8 1.40 -1.01 -5.42
CA GLY A 8 0.58 -2.17 -5.73
C GLY A 8 1.36 -3.31 -6.42
N PHE A 9 0.76 -4.50 -6.51
CA PHE A 9 1.43 -5.73 -6.95
C PHE A 9 2.08 -5.63 -8.34
N PHE A 10 1.38 -5.10 -9.34
CA PHE A 10 1.89 -4.94 -10.71
C PHE A 10 2.68 -3.65 -10.94
N ALA A 11 2.99 -2.90 -9.89
CA ALA A 11 3.63 -1.60 -9.97
C ALA A 11 5.09 -1.65 -9.46
N SER A 12 5.70 -0.49 -9.36
CA SER A 12 7.04 -0.27 -8.81
C SER A 12 7.08 1.04 -8.01
N GLY A 13 8.21 1.33 -7.40
CA GLY A 13 8.48 2.63 -6.77
C GLY A 13 8.48 3.83 -7.74
N GLN A 14 8.27 3.60 -9.05
CA GLN A 14 8.16 4.63 -10.09
C GLN A 14 6.73 4.75 -10.66
N CYS A 15 5.73 4.15 -10.00
CA CYS A 15 4.33 4.30 -10.39
C CYS A 15 3.83 5.74 -10.18
N VAL A 16 2.73 6.08 -10.86
CA VAL A 16 2.16 7.45 -10.81
C VAL A 16 1.94 7.96 -9.39
N PRO A 17 1.31 7.21 -8.47
CA PRO A 17 1.14 7.70 -7.10
C PRO A 17 2.46 7.96 -6.35
N ALA A 18 3.48 7.11 -6.57
CA ALA A 18 4.79 7.27 -5.96
C ALA A 18 5.49 8.56 -6.43
N VAL A 19 5.45 8.83 -7.74
CA VAL A 19 6.02 10.04 -8.33
C VAL A 19 5.28 11.27 -7.82
N ALA A 20 3.95 11.24 -7.85
CA ALA A 20 3.11 12.36 -7.42
C ALA A 20 3.32 12.73 -5.94
N LEU A 21 3.50 11.71 -5.06
CA LEU A 21 3.81 11.97 -3.65
C LEU A 21 5.19 12.62 -3.48
N ARG A 22 6.23 12.11 -4.18
CA ARG A 22 7.56 12.73 -4.12
C ARG A 22 7.52 14.20 -4.55
N GLU A 23 6.83 14.50 -5.66
CA GLU A 23 6.67 15.87 -6.17
C GLU A 23 5.89 16.75 -5.19
N ALA A 24 4.79 16.23 -4.63
CA ALA A 24 3.93 17.00 -3.72
C ALA A 24 4.63 17.35 -2.40
N PHE A 25 5.56 16.52 -1.95
CA PHE A 25 6.31 16.73 -0.71
C PHE A 25 7.74 17.22 -0.94
N GLU A 26 8.12 17.58 -2.17
CA GLU A 26 9.46 18.11 -2.47
C GLU A 26 9.81 19.29 -1.56
N GLY A 27 10.98 19.24 -0.94
CA GLY A 27 11.44 20.26 0.03
C GLY A 27 10.74 20.23 1.40
N ARG A 28 9.71 19.38 1.61
CA ARG A 28 8.96 19.28 2.87
C ARG A 28 9.13 17.94 3.59
N ALA A 29 9.30 16.85 2.84
CA ALA A 29 9.50 15.51 3.38
C ALA A 29 10.35 14.66 2.46
N GLU A 30 11.01 13.65 3.05
CA GLU A 30 11.56 12.53 2.29
C GLU A 30 10.44 11.54 1.98
N VAL A 31 10.36 11.07 0.73
CA VAL A 31 9.35 10.10 0.29
C VAL A 31 10.05 8.88 -0.35
N PRO A 32 10.59 7.95 0.46
CA PRO A 32 11.09 6.68 -0.04
C PRO A 32 10.00 5.89 -0.74
N THR A 33 10.29 5.44 -1.96
CA THR A 33 9.40 4.63 -2.79
C THR A 33 10.19 3.43 -3.32
N PRO A 34 10.43 2.40 -2.48
CA PRO A 34 11.19 1.22 -2.87
C PRO A 34 10.41 0.35 -3.87
N ASP A 35 11.14 -0.45 -4.65
CA ASP A 35 10.56 -1.59 -5.35
C ASP A 35 10.39 -2.74 -4.36
N LEU A 36 9.16 -3.17 -4.13
CA LEU A 36 8.85 -4.25 -3.19
C LEU A 36 9.22 -5.62 -3.79
N PRO A 37 9.73 -6.56 -2.98
CA PRO A 37 9.81 -7.96 -3.37
C PRO A 37 8.45 -8.51 -3.79
N MET A 38 8.45 -9.49 -4.70
CA MET A 38 7.22 -10.08 -5.21
C MET A 38 6.61 -11.05 -4.18
N HIS A 39 7.44 -11.84 -3.52
CA HIS A 39 7.01 -12.81 -2.51
C HIS A 39 6.60 -12.10 -1.21
N PRO A 40 5.41 -12.38 -0.66
CA PRO A 40 4.84 -11.59 0.43
C PRO A 40 5.65 -11.65 1.73
N GLU A 41 6.26 -12.79 2.08
CA GLU A 41 7.12 -12.87 3.26
C GLU A 41 8.39 -12.03 3.12
N GLU A 42 8.99 -12.04 1.92
CA GLU A 42 10.16 -11.20 1.63
C GLU A 42 9.78 -9.73 1.66
N ALA A 43 8.61 -9.39 1.11
CA ALA A 43 8.09 -8.01 1.12
C ALA A 43 7.86 -7.52 2.56
N VAL A 44 7.22 -8.30 3.42
CA VAL A 44 6.98 -7.95 4.82
C VAL A 44 8.30 -7.75 5.57
N ARG A 45 9.26 -8.68 5.41
CA ARG A 45 10.58 -8.56 6.02
C ARG A 45 11.30 -7.30 5.55
N PHE A 46 11.34 -7.07 4.25
CA PHE A 46 11.97 -5.89 3.65
C PHE A 46 11.34 -4.58 4.14
N ILE A 47 10.00 -4.50 4.21
CA ILE A 47 9.32 -3.29 4.70
C ILE A 47 9.59 -3.06 6.19
N ARG A 48 9.63 -4.12 7.01
CA ARG A 48 9.98 -4.01 8.44
C ARG A 48 11.40 -3.49 8.64
N GLU A 49 12.38 -4.03 7.91
CA GLU A 49 13.77 -3.56 7.92
C GLU A 49 13.86 -2.09 7.49
N LEU A 50 13.10 -1.68 6.47
CA LEU A 50 13.03 -0.27 6.08
C LEU A 50 12.44 0.60 7.19
N CYS A 51 11.36 0.17 7.85
CA CYS A 51 10.76 0.92 8.96
C CYS A 51 11.72 1.07 10.14
N GLU A 52 12.50 0.04 10.45
CA GLU A 52 13.51 0.08 11.52
C GLU A 52 14.66 1.05 11.19
N ASN A 53 15.14 1.03 9.95
CA ASN A 53 16.28 1.82 9.52
C ASN A 53 15.90 3.28 9.20
N GLU A 54 14.80 3.47 8.49
CA GLU A 54 14.38 4.76 7.96
C GLU A 54 13.45 5.53 8.91
N ARG A 55 12.79 4.83 9.84
CA ARG A 55 11.85 5.38 10.83
C ARG A 55 10.84 6.34 10.19
N PRO A 56 10.00 5.87 9.28
CA PRO A 56 9.00 6.71 8.64
C PRO A 56 7.98 7.22 9.66
N ASP A 57 7.54 8.46 9.47
CA ASP A 57 6.49 9.08 10.28
C ASP A 57 5.10 8.56 9.88
N VAL A 58 4.94 8.08 8.64
CA VAL A 58 3.70 7.50 8.11
C VAL A 58 4.01 6.47 7.01
N LEU A 59 3.19 5.41 6.95
CA LEU A 59 3.15 4.50 5.80
C LEU A 59 1.99 4.91 4.88
N VAL A 60 2.24 4.94 3.58
CA VAL A 60 1.20 5.13 2.56
C VAL A 60 1.23 3.93 1.62
N GLY A 61 0.14 3.19 1.56
CA GLY A 61 0.02 2.06 0.65
C GLY A 61 -0.98 2.32 -0.48
N ASN A 62 -0.84 1.58 -1.60
CA ASN A 62 -1.89 1.46 -2.60
C ASN A 62 -2.10 -0.01 -2.97
N SER A 63 -3.36 -0.48 -2.98
CA SER A 63 -3.71 -1.86 -3.33
C SER A 63 -2.96 -2.89 -2.47
N CYS A 64 -2.11 -3.75 -3.06
CA CYS A 64 -1.25 -4.68 -2.34
C CYS A 64 -0.29 -3.97 -1.36
N GLY A 65 0.18 -2.76 -1.68
CA GLY A 65 0.97 -1.95 -0.74
C GLY A 65 0.19 -1.59 0.52
N SER A 66 -1.12 -1.37 0.40
CA SER A 66 -2.03 -1.20 1.54
C SER A 66 -2.21 -2.48 2.37
N PHE A 67 -2.25 -3.64 1.71
CA PHE A 67 -2.26 -4.94 2.38
C PHE A 67 -1.05 -5.11 3.32
N TYR A 68 0.14 -4.73 2.87
CA TYR A 68 1.34 -4.77 3.72
C TYR A 68 1.34 -3.68 4.79
N ALA A 69 0.96 -2.45 4.42
CA ALA A 69 0.96 -1.32 5.35
C ALA A 69 0.06 -1.59 6.56
N GLN A 70 -1.14 -2.13 6.36
CA GLN A 70 -2.06 -2.44 7.46
C GLN A 70 -1.58 -3.55 8.39
N MET A 71 -0.76 -4.48 7.91
CA MET A 71 -0.17 -5.54 8.75
C MET A 71 1.01 -5.04 9.58
N ILE A 72 1.76 -4.07 9.05
CA ILE A 72 3.04 -3.62 9.62
C ILE A 72 2.85 -2.40 10.51
N ALA A 73 2.10 -1.41 10.04
CA ALA A 73 1.95 -0.12 10.71
C ALA A 73 1.41 -0.22 12.15
N PRO A 74 0.33 -0.98 12.44
CA PRO A 74 -0.19 -1.10 13.80
C PRO A 74 0.80 -1.74 14.76
N ALA A 75 1.55 -2.75 14.28
CA ALA A 75 2.54 -3.47 15.08
C ALA A 75 3.75 -2.60 15.45
N LEU A 76 4.06 -1.59 14.65
CA LEU A 76 5.16 -0.66 14.88
C LEU A 76 4.71 0.68 15.48
N GLY A 77 3.40 0.88 15.68
CA GLY A 77 2.85 2.15 16.15
C GLY A 77 3.03 3.30 15.16
N ILE A 78 3.06 3.01 13.86
CA ILE A 78 3.20 4.00 12.79
C ILE A 78 1.81 4.26 12.20
N PRO A 79 1.37 5.51 12.01
CA PRO A 79 0.12 5.80 11.30
C PRO A 79 0.22 5.39 9.83
N ALA A 80 -0.92 5.05 9.19
CA ALA A 80 -0.92 4.69 7.78
C ALA A 80 -2.15 5.20 7.03
N LEU A 81 -1.95 5.55 5.75
CA LEU A 81 -3.01 5.79 4.79
C LEU A 81 -3.04 4.65 3.76
N LEU A 82 -4.16 3.95 3.71
CA LEU A 82 -4.40 2.80 2.82
C LEU A 82 -5.24 3.24 1.63
N GLY A 83 -4.63 3.38 0.47
CA GLY A 83 -5.33 3.69 -0.79
C GLY A 83 -5.84 2.41 -1.45
N ASN A 84 -7.15 2.34 -1.72
CA ASN A 84 -7.79 1.22 -2.39
C ASN A 84 -7.24 -0.14 -1.93
N PRO A 85 -7.24 -0.44 -0.61
CA PRO A 85 -6.61 -1.63 -0.06
C PRO A 85 -7.20 -2.91 -0.68
N HIS A 86 -6.33 -3.84 -1.07
CA HIS A 86 -6.75 -5.12 -1.62
C HIS A 86 -6.47 -6.26 -0.63
N PHE A 87 -7.50 -6.69 0.11
CA PHE A 87 -7.37 -7.66 1.19
C PHE A 87 -7.53 -9.13 0.78
N GLN A 88 -7.86 -9.41 -0.49
CA GLN A 88 -8.03 -10.77 -1.03
C GLN A 88 -7.06 -11.03 -2.19
N MET A 89 -5.77 -10.92 -1.88
CA MET A 89 -4.70 -11.08 -2.88
C MET A 89 -4.69 -12.48 -3.51
N THR A 90 -5.06 -13.51 -2.77
CA THR A 90 -5.16 -14.88 -3.27
C THR A 90 -6.16 -14.99 -4.41
N GLU A 91 -7.37 -14.48 -4.21
CA GLU A 91 -8.44 -14.51 -5.19
C GLU A 91 -8.11 -13.64 -6.42
N PHE A 92 -7.43 -12.53 -6.17
CA PHE A 92 -6.95 -11.64 -7.22
C PHE A 92 -5.88 -12.28 -8.12
N LEU A 93 -4.96 -13.05 -7.54
CA LEU A 93 -3.83 -13.63 -8.28
C LEU A 93 -4.16 -14.97 -8.95
N LYS A 94 -5.05 -15.80 -8.39
CA LYS A 94 -5.43 -17.11 -8.95
C LYS A 94 -5.73 -17.11 -10.46
N PRO A 95 -6.56 -16.21 -10.99
CA PRO A 95 -6.86 -16.18 -12.43
C PRO A 95 -5.73 -15.58 -13.29
N ARG A 96 -4.60 -15.22 -12.68
CA ARG A 96 -3.47 -14.53 -13.31
C ARG A 96 -2.17 -15.35 -13.28
N ILE A 97 -2.25 -16.67 -13.10
CA ILE A 97 -1.08 -17.54 -13.18
C ILE A 97 -0.43 -17.41 -14.56
N GLY A 98 0.90 -17.24 -14.59
CA GLY A 98 1.69 -17.11 -15.82
C GLY A 98 2.65 -15.94 -15.81
N ALA A 99 3.22 -15.65 -16.99
CA ALA A 99 4.18 -14.57 -17.18
C ALA A 99 3.49 -13.20 -17.29
N HIS A 100 4.09 -12.21 -16.64
CA HIS A 100 3.60 -10.83 -16.59
C HIS A 100 4.75 -9.84 -16.67
N GLN A 101 4.38 -8.56 -16.84
CA GLN A 101 5.31 -7.43 -16.75
C GLN A 101 4.80 -6.40 -15.75
N TYR A 102 5.72 -5.77 -15.04
CA TYR A 102 5.39 -4.61 -14.21
C TYR A 102 4.92 -3.44 -15.09
N LYS A 103 3.89 -2.74 -14.65
CA LYS A 103 3.28 -1.61 -15.36
C LYS A 103 4.07 -0.31 -15.26
N SER A 104 5.06 -0.27 -14.37
CA SER A 104 5.98 0.86 -14.18
C SER A 104 7.41 0.35 -14.08
N PRO A 105 8.43 1.14 -14.49
CA PRO A 105 9.80 0.69 -14.55
C PRO A 105 10.35 0.41 -13.15
N ARG A 106 11.05 -0.71 -12.99
CA ARG A 106 11.77 -1.04 -11.75
C ARG A 106 13.22 -0.52 -11.81
N LYS A 107 13.76 -0.16 -10.65
CA LYS A 107 15.14 0.37 -10.53
C LYS A 107 16.20 -0.63 -10.98
N ASN A 108 15.96 -1.93 -10.78
CA ASN A 108 16.87 -2.99 -11.22
C ASN A 108 16.75 -3.36 -12.71
N GLY A 109 15.81 -2.74 -13.45
CA GLY A 109 15.56 -3.01 -14.86
C GLY A 109 14.83 -4.33 -15.16
N ILE A 110 14.52 -5.15 -14.15
CA ILE A 110 13.78 -6.41 -14.32
C ILE A 110 12.29 -6.11 -14.38
N GLN A 111 11.72 -6.24 -15.58
CA GLN A 111 10.30 -5.96 -15.83
C GLN A 111 9.44 -7.22 -15.86
N ASP A 112 10.02 -8.37 -16.17
CA ASP A 112 9.29 -9.63 -16.28
C ASP A 112 9.22 -10.34 -14.93
N PHE A 113 8.07 -10.98 -14.65
CA PHE A 113 7.88 -11.84 -13.49
C PHE A 113 6.84 -12.93 -13.78
N VAL A 114 6.75 -13.91 -12.91
CA VAL A 114 5.81 -15.03 -13.03
C VAL A 114 4.95 -15.09 -11.78
N ILE A 115 3.64 -15.18 -11.97
CA ILE A 115 2.70 -15.59 -10.92
C ILE A 115 2.56 -17.09 -10.99
N ASP A 116 2.96 -17.78 -9.94
CA ASP A 116 2.88 -19.23 -9.83
C ASP A 116 2.04 -19.67 -8.62
N GLU A 117 1.84 -20.97 -8.50
CA GLU A 117 1.07 -21.54 -7.38
C GLU A 117 1.74 -21.33 -6.01
N GLN A 118 3.07 -21.22 -5.96
CA GLN A 118 3.79 -20.97 -4.72
C GLN A 118 3.44 -19.58 -4.20
N LEU A 119 3.52 -18.58 -5.05
CA LEU A 119 3.17 -17.20 -4.72
C LEU A 119 1.72 -17.08 -4.20
N ILE A 120 0.79 -17.79 -4.84
CA ILE A 120 -0.61 -17.83 -4.41
C ILE A 120 -0.77 -18.46 -3.02
N ARG A 121 -0.06 -19.56 -2.73
CA ARG A 121 -0.08 -20.18 -1.41
C ARG A 121 0.49 -19.28 -0.32
N GLU A 122 1.58 -18.58 -0.60
CA GLU A 122 2.18 -17.63 0.34
C GLU A 122 1.21 -16.47 0.67
N PHE A 123 0.53 -15.92 -0.33
CA PHE A 123 -0.52 -14.93 -0.08
C PHE A 123 -1.72 -15.51 0.67
N ALA A 124 -2.12 -16.76 0.39
CA ALA A 124 -3.23 -17.39 1.08
C ALA A 124 -2.96 -17.57 2.57
N GLU A 125 -1.74 -17.95 2.93
CA GLU A 125 -1.31 -18.08 4.32
C GLU A 125 -1.28 -16.70 5.01
N MET A 126 -0.63 -15.73 4.40
CA MET A 126 -0.54 -14.38 4.96
C MET A 126 -1.91 -13.71 5.11
N GLN A 127 -2.81 -13.90 4.14
CA GLN A 127 -4.16 -13.33 4.13
C GLN A 127 -5.02 -13.82 5.31
N GLN A 128 -4.82 -15.04 5.80
CA GLN A 128 -5.54 -15.57 6.96
C GLN A 128 -5.20 -14.81 8.25
N HIS A 129 -4.01 -14.23 8.34
CA HIS A 129 -3.47 -13.57 9.52
C HIS A 129 -3.34 -12.05 9.36
N GLN A 130 -3.86 -11.49 8.25
CA GLN A 130 -3.63 -10.09 7.90
C GLN A 130 -4.15 -9.07 8.93
N PHE A 131 -5.16 -9.43 9.72
CA PHE A 131 -5.75 -8.56 10.74
C PHE A 131 -5.38 -8.94 12.19
N ASP A 132 -4.55 -9.98 12.41
CA ASP A 132 -4.17 -10.42 13.75
C ASP A 132 -3.42 -9.33 14.55
N GLY A 133 -2.76 -8.41 13.85
CA GLY A 133 -2.04 -7.28 14.45
C GLY A 133 -2.90 -6.03 14.70
N CYS A 134 -4.23 -6.08 14.51
CA CYS A 134 -5.10 -4.94 14.77
C CYS A 134 -5.11 -4.57 16.26
N THR A 135 -4.78 -3.32 16.55
CA THR A 135 -4.69 -2.76 17.90
C THR A 135 -5.66 -1.58 18.06
N SER A 136 -5.89 -1.15 19.31
CA SER A 136 -6.63 0.10 19.57
C SER A 136 -5.95 1.32 18.94
N TYR A 137 -4.63 1.34 18.89
CA TYR A 137 -3.87 2.34 18.15
C TYR A 137 -4.21 2.30 16.65
N GLY A 138 -4.15 1.11 16.04
CA GLY A 138 -4.44 0.93 14.62
C GLY A 138 -5.85 1.40 14.26
N LYS A 139 -6.85 1.15 15.10
CA LYS A 139 -8.23 1.60 14.83
C LYS A 139 -8.34 3.08 14.53
N GLU A 140 -7.57 3.91 15.22
CA GLU A 140 -7.61 5.38 15.10
C GLU A 140 -6.59 5.94 14.11
N HIS A 141 -5.47 5.24 13.88
CA HIS A 141 -4.34 5.77 13.12
C HIS A 141 -4.13 5.10 11.76
N ILE A 142 -4.92 4.07 11.44
CA ILE A 142 -4.94 3.46 10.10
C ILE A 142 -6.18 3.99 9.39
N TRP A 143 -5.97 4.79 8.37
CA TRP A 143 -7.02 5.43 7.59
C TRP A 143 -7.13 4.79 6.21
N GLY A 144 -8.35 4.63 5.70
CA GLY A 144 -8.63 4.13 4.36
C GLY A 144 -9.09 5.25 3.43
N ILE A 145 -8.63 5.24 2.19
CA ILE A 145 -9.17 6.10 1.12
C ILE A 145 -9.55 5.24 -0.08
N PHE A 146 -10.81 5.35 -0.50
CA PHE A 146 -11.45 4.46 -1.49
C PHE A 146 -11.88 5.25 -2.72
N GLY A 147 -11.52 4.74 -3.90
CA GLY A 147 -11.97 5.30 -5.17
C GLY A 147 -13.41 4.89 -5.48
N GLU A 148 -14.29 5.85 -5.69
CA GLU A 148 -15.72 5.60 -6.01
C GLU A 148 -15.90 4.87 -7.35
N GLN A 149 -14.88 4.93 -8.23
CA GLN A 149 -14.85 4.25 -9.53
C GLN A 149 -13.90 3.05 -9.54
N ASP A 150 -13.45 2.59 -8.37
CA ASP A 150 -12.62 1.39 -8.28
C ASP A 150 -13.46 0.16 -8.65
N THR A 151 -12.98 -0.60 -9.64
CA THR A 151 -13.62 -1.84 -10.11
C THR A 151 -12.87 -3.11 -9.66
N LEU A 152 -11.78 -2.95 -8.91
CA LEU A 152 -10.91 -4.07 -8.51
C LEU A 152 -10.94 -4.39 -7.02
N ALA A 153 -11.15 -3.38 -6.16
CA ALA A 153 -11.03 -3.53 -4.72
C ALA A 153 -12.20 -2.85 -3.99
N HIS A 154 -13.21 -3.65 -3.65
CA HIS A 154 -14.41 -3.20 -2.92
C HIS A 154 -14.36 -3.67 -1.46
N PHE A 155 -13.28 -3.31 -0.74
CA PHE A 155 -12.99 -3.82 0.60
C PHE A 155 -13.28 -2.82 1.73
N GLU A 156 -13.95 -1.72 1.46
CA GLU A 156 -14.33 -0.77 2.51
C GLU A 156 -15.17 -1.40 3.64
N PRO A 157 -16.17 -2.27 3.37
CA PRO A 157 -16.90 -2.94 4.45
C PRO A 157 -15.98 -3.76 5.36
N LEU A 158 -15.05 -4.54 4.80
CA LEU A 158 -14.08 -5.31 5.56
C LEU A 158 -13.09 -4.40 6.31
N PHE A 159 -12.67 -3.29 5.70
CA PHE A 159 -11.83 -2.29 6.35
C PHE A 159 -12.51 -1.73 7.61
N LEU A 160 -13.80 -1.39 7.54
CA LEU A 160 -14.57 -0.82 8.64
C LEU A 160 -14.86 -1.80 9.78
N GLU A 161 -14.68 -3.12 9.59
CA GLU A 161 -14.69 -4.09 10.69
C GLU A 161 -13.49 -3.93 11.64
N HIS A 162 -12.39 -3.34 11.15
CA HIS A 162 -11.11 -3.24 11.85
C HIS A 162 -10.68 -1.81 12.16
N TYR A 163 -11.06 -0.84 11.34
CA TYR A 163 -10.59 0.56 11.38
C TYR A 163 -11.76 1.54 11.33
N THR A 164 -11.55 2.78 11.81
CA THR A 164 -12.63 3.75 12.03
C THR A 164 -12.74 4.79 10.91
N HIS A 165 -11.61 5.18 10.30
CA HIS A 165 -11.55 6.33 9.40
C HIS A 165 -11.54 5.93 7.93
N SER A 166 -12.65 6.14 7.24
CA SER A 166 -12.82 5.90 5.81
C SER A 166 -13.08 7.21 5.08
N TYR A 167 -12.41 7.39 3.94
CA TYR A 167 -12.52 8.55 3.06
C TYR A 167 -12.73 8.09 1.62
N HIS A 168 -13.28 8.95 0.76
CA HIS A 168 -13.57 8.65 -0.63
C HIS A 168 -12.96 9.70 -1.56
N PHE A 169 -12.68 9.29 -2.80
CA PHE A 169 -12.30 10.19 -3.88
C PHE A 169 -12.93 9.72 -5.21
N PRO A 170 -13.20 10.63 -6.17
CA PRO A 170 -13.93 10.32 -7.39
C PRO A 170 -13.05 9.61 -8.45
N GLY A 171 -12.16 8.72 -8.04
CA GLY A 171 -11.20 8.04 -8.90
C GLY A 171 -11.34 6.52 -8.89
N GLY A 172 -10.46 5.87 -9.66
CA GLY A 172 -10.40 4.41 -9.79
C GLY A 172 -9.36 3.77 -8.86
N HIS A 173 -9.00 2.52 -9.17
CA HIS A 173 -8.09 1.71 -8.37
C HIS A 173 -6.67 2.30 -8.20
N THR A 174 -6.15 2.91 -9.26
CA THR A 174 -4.85 3.61 -9.20
C THR A 174 -5.10 5.10 -9.32
N PRO A 175 -4.83 5.88 -8.27
CA PRO A 175 -5.05 7.32 -8.32
C PRO A 175 -4.10 7.99 -9.32
N THR A 176 -4.60 8.99 -10.02
CA THR A 176 -3.84 9.90 -10.87
C THR A 176 -2.96 10.82 -10.01
N ALA A 177 -2.02 11.53 -10.64
CA ALA A 177 -1.19 12.50 -9.93
C ALA A 177 -2.01 13.66 -9.33
N GLU A 178 -3.08 14.08 -10.00
CA GLU A 178 -4.00 15.10 -9.49
C GLU A 178 -4.80 14.60 -8.28
N GLU A 179 -5.33 13.38 -8.35
CA GLU A 179 -6.05 12.76 -7.24
C GLU A 179 -5.16 12.54 -6.01
N VAL A 180 -3.89 12.17 -6.22
CA VAL A 180 -2.92 12.08 -5.12
C VAL A 180 -2.74 13.45 -4.46
N ARG A 181 -2.50 14.50 -5.22
CA ARG A 181 -2.33 15.86 -4.68
C ARG A 181 -3.59 16.38 -3.98
N THR A 182 -4.76 16.10 -4.54
CA THR A 182 -6.04 16.64 -4.04
C THR A 182 -6.57 15.88 -2.83
N TRP A 183 -6.39 14.56 -2.78
CA TRP A 183 -7.08 13.70 -1.82
C TRP A 183 -6.13 13.00 -0.84
N TYR A 184 -4.98 12.49 -1.30
CA TYR A 184 -4.05 11.77 -0.42
C TYR A 184 -3.18 12.71 0.41
N VAL A 185 -2.63 13.76 -0.21
CA VAL A 185 -1.75 14.72 0.48
C VAL A 185 -2.41 15.34 1.71
N PRO A 186 -3.64 15.90 1.64
CA PRO A 186 -4.29 16.47 2.82
C PRO A 186 -4.55 15.44 3.93
N LEU A 187 -4.85 14.18 3.59
CA LEU A 187 -5.04 13.13 4.58
C LEU A 187 -3.72 12.73 5.26
N ILE A 188 -2.63 12.68 4.49
CA ILE A 188 -1.29 12.42 5.03
C ILE A 188 -0.88 13.55 5.99
N GLU A 189 -1.05 14.80 5.59
CA GLU A 189 -0.77 15.96 6.43
C GLU A 189 -1.59 15.93 7.72
N ARG A 190 -2.86 15.62 7.64
CA ARG A 190 -3.74 15.47 8.80
C ARG A 190 -3.33 14.32 9.73
N LEU A 191 -2.92 13.16 9.18
CA LEU A 191 -2.38 12.04 9.95
C LEU A 191 -1.12 12.43 10.71
N LEU A 192 -0.30 13.29 10.11
CA LEU A 192 0.96 13.77 10.67
C LEU A 192 0.78 15.00 11.60
N GLY A 193 -0.40 15.61 11.61
CA GLY A 193 -0.68 16.80 12.42
C GLY A 193 0.00 18.07 11.93
N VAL A 194 0.22 18.21 10.60
CA VAL A 194 0.88 19.35 9.95
C VAL A 194 -0.02 20.02 8.92
#